data_5f229dab183a90de915c5ffbcb4752d1
#
_entry.id   5f229dab183a90de915c5ffbcb4752d1
#
_cell.length_a   1.000
_cell.length_b   1.000
_cell.length_c   1.000
_cell.angle_alpha   90.00
_cell.angle_beta   90.00
_cell.angle_gamma   90.00
#
_symmetry.space_group_name_H-M   'P 1'
#
loop_
_entity.id
_entity.type
_entity.pdbx_description
1 polymer ?
#
loop_
_entity_poly.entity_id
_entity_poly.type
_entity_poly.pdbx_seq_one_letter_code
_entity_poly.pdbx_strand_id
1 'polypeptide(L)'
;DTYMMTPDKDYGQLVSEHGFMYRPRFGDKDFDTLGVEEVKAKFGIERPEQVIDLLGLMGDSSDNIPGCPGVGEKTALKLITEFGSIENLLANTDQLKGALKKKVEEHTEEIKFSRFLATIKRDVPIELDMDSLLVKEPDEEKLRTLFEELEFRNLADRVLKGDKPATAPTKKTSKKEDDSPTLFQADFFDLFTD
;
A
#
# COMPACT_ATOMS: atom_id res chain seq x y z
N ASP A 1 5.39 -8.98 18.00
CA ASP A 1 5.41 -8.13 16.80
C ASP A 1 4.62 -8.78 15.67
N THR A 2 3.93 -7.96 14.89
CA THR A 2 3.13 -8.39 13.74
C THR A 2 3.72 -7.79 12.48
N TYR A 3 3.90 -8.61 11.45
CA TYR A 3 4.43 -8.19 10.16
C TYR A 3 3.36 -8.33 9.08
N MET A 4 2.96 -7.20 8.50
CA MET A 4 2.00 -7.13 7.39
C MET A 4 2.76 -7.26 6.08
N MET A 5 2.74 -8.45 5.47
CA MET A 5 3.43 -8.70 4.20
C MET A 5 2.59 -8.16 3.03
N THR A 6 2.84 -6.91 2.66
CA THR A 6 2.09 -6.23 1.61
C THR A 6 2.90 -5.11 0.95
N PRO A 7 2.77 -4.91 -0.37
CA PRO A 7 3.29 -3.72 -1.05
C PRO A 7 2.35 -2.51 -0.92
N ASP A 8 1.12 -2.72 -0.44
CA ASP A 8 0.06 -1.73 -0.41
C ASP A 8 0.36 -0.63 0.62
N LYS A 9 0.47 0.61 0.12
CA LYS A 9 0.80 1.81 0.91
C LYS A 9 -0.23 2.12 2.00
N ASP A 10 -1.48 1.73 1.80
CA ASP A 10 -2.57 2.05 2.72
C ASP A 10 -2.38 1.38 4.09
N TYR A 11 -1.68 0.25 4.12
CA TYR A 11 -1.28 -0.40 5.36
C TYR A 11 -0.31 0.42 6.21
N GLY A 12 0.28 1.48 5.66
CA GLY A 12 1.07 2.44 6.44
C GLY A 12 0.31 3.03 7.62
N GLN A 13 -1.01 3.20 7.50
CA GLN A 13 -1.89 3.67 8.58
C GLN A 13 -1.98 2.71 9.79
N LEU A 14 -1.62 1.44 9.62
CA LEU A 14 -1.69 0.41 10.65
C LEU A 14 -0.35 0.16 11.37
N VAL A 15 0.71 0.81 10.91
CA VAL A 15 2.04 0.68 11.51
C VAL A 15 2.04 1.26 12.91
N SER A 16 2.63 0.54 13.85
CA SER A 16 2.67 0.87 15.28
C SER A 16 3.97 0.36 15.91
N GLU A 17 4.11 0.53 17.23
CA GLU A 17 5.27 0.03 17.98
C GLU A 17 5.51 -1.49 17.78
N HIS A 18 4.44 -2.27 17.59
CA HIS A 18 4.49 -3.72 17.41
C HIS A 18 3.92 -4.20 16.07
N GLY A 19 3.58 -3.28 15.18
CA GLY A 19 3.04 -3.57 13.85
C GLY A 19 3.93 -2.97 12.76
N PHE A 20 4.44 -3.82 11.86
CA PHE A 20 5.39 -3.43 10.82
C PHE A 20 4.85 -3.80 9.45
N MET A 21 5.13 -2.98 8.43
CA MET A 21 4.98 -3.40 7.04
C MET A 21 6.24 -4.17 6.61
N TYR A 22 6.03 -5.33 5.99
CA TYR A 22 7.06 -6.14 5.38
C TYR A 22 6.85 -6.14 3.87
N ARG A 23 7.52 -5.23 3.17
CA ARG A 23 7.27 -4.92 1.77
C ARG A 23 8.31 -5.57 0.87
N PRO A 24 7.89 -6.37 -0.15
CA PRO A 24 8.82 -6.90 -1.14
C PRO A 24 9.39 -5.78 -2.02
N ARG A 25 10.71 -5.83 -2.28
CA ARG A 25 11.37 -4.95 -3.25
C ARG A 25 11.15 -5.47 -4.67
N PHE A 26 10.82 -4.56 -5.57
CA PHE A 26 10.71 -4.91 -6.98
C PHE A 26 12.09 -5.21 -7.58
N GLY A 27 12.21 -6.40 -8.20
CA GLY A 27 13.45 -6.81 -8.89
C GLY A 27 14.53 -7.39 -7.98
N ASP A 28 14.34 -7.37 -6.69
CA ASP A 28 15.23 -7.97 -5.68
C ASP A 28 14.51 -9.10 -4.93
N LYS A 29 15.28 -9.93 -4.23
CA LYS A 29 14.70 -10.96 -3.34
C LYS A 29 14.54 -10.45 -1.91
N ASP A 30 14.93 -9.22 -1.67
CA ASP A 30 14.90 -8.58 -0.37
C ASP A 30 13.58 -7.90 -0.07
N PHE A 31 13.38 -7.59 1.20
CA PHE A 31 12.20 -6.92 1.74
C PHE A 31 12.63 -5.70 2.53
N ASP A 32 11.78 -4.67 2.51
CA ASP A 32 11.88 -3.54 3.42
C ASP A 32 10.96 -3.77 4.61
N THR A 33 11.48 -3.59 5.81
CA THR A 33 10.67 -3.53 7.02
C THR A 33 10.43 -2.05 7.36
N LEU A 34 9.18 -1.62 7.32
CA LEU A 34 8.79 -0.25 7.63
C LEU A 34 8.10 -0.21 8.99
N GLY A 35 8.73 0.40 9.96
CA GLY A 35 8.17 0.79 11.25
C GLY A 35 7.64 2.21 11.23
N VAL A 36 7.36 2.76 12.42
CA VAL A 36 6.79 4.10 12.58
C VAL A 36 7.66 5.18 11.94
N GLU A 37 8.96 5.15 12.19
CA GLU A 37 9.86 6.20 11.71
C GLU A 37 10.06 6.12 10.18
N GLU A 38 10.11 4.93 9.61
CA GLU A 38 10.21 4.73 8.16
C GLU A 38 8.93 5.19 7.45
N VAL A 39 7.75 4.90 8.01
CA VAL A 39 6.48 5.40 7.46
C VAL A 39 6.40 6.92 7.55
N LYS A 40 6.76 7.51 8.69
CA LYS A 40 6.80 8.97 8.86
C LYS A 40 7.74 9.63 7.85
N ALA A 41 8.94 9.11 7.72
CA ALA A 41 9.93 9.63 6.77
C ALA A 41 9.45 9.48 5.32
N LYS A 42 8.88 8.33 4.98
CA LYS A 42 8.40 8.02 3.63
C LYS A 42 7.27 8.95 3.18
N PHE A 43 6.29 9.18 4.03
CA PHE A 43 5.13 10.01 3.69
C PHE A 43 5.26 11.48 4.12
N GLY A 44 6.35 11.86 4.81
CA GLY A 44 6.56 13.21 5.32
C GLY A 44 5.57 13.62 6.41
N ILE A 45 5.05 12.69 7.17
CA ILE A 45 4.01 12.85 8.19
C ILE A 45 4.58 12.68 9.59
N GLU A 46 3.84 13.11 10.62
CA GLU A 46 4.25 13.01 12.01
C GLU A 46 3.80 11.70 12.68
N ARG A 47 2.72 11.11 12.19
CA ARG A 47 2.09 9.90 12.74
C ARG A 47 1.56 9.01 11.62
N PRO A 48 1.71 7.67 11.73
CA PRO A 48 1.25 6.73 10.71
C PRO A 48 -0.21 6.88 10.30
N GLU A 49 -1.09 7.24 11.27
CA GLU A 49 -2.52 7.41 11.01
C GLU A 49 -2.82 8.55 10.02
N GLN A 50 -1.90 9.52 9.88
CA GLN A 50 -2.06 10.62 8.91
C GLN A 50 -1.98 10.16 7.44
N VAL A 51 -1.58 8.91 7.16
CA VAL A 51 -1.74 8.31 5.83
C VAL A 51 -3.19 8.38 5.37
N ILE A 52 -4.15 8.16 6.28
CA ILE A 52 -5.60 8.27 5.99
C ILE A 52 -5.97 9.67 5.52
N ASP A 53 -5.49 10.69 6.24
CA ASP A 53 -5.79 12.08 5.92
C ASP A 53 -5.11 12.53 4.63
N LEU A 54 -3.88 12.05 4.39
CA LEU A 54 -3.17 12.33 3.15
C LEU A 54 -3.93 11.77 1.93
N LEU A 55 -4.33 10.49 1.99
CA LEU A 55 -5.13 9.84 0.95
C LEU A 55 -6.53 10.47 0.81
N GLY A 56 -7.16 10.83 1.92
CA GLY A 56 -8.45 11.50 1.91
C GLY A 56 -8.44 12.87 1.21
N LEU A 57 -7.31 13.59 1.27
CA LEU A 57 -7.15 14.87 0.58
C LEU A 57 -6.71 14.72 -0.87
N MET A 58 -5.67 13.94 -1.15
CA MET A 58 -5.13 13.81 -2.51
C MET A 58 -5.92 12.84 -3.38
N GLY A 59 -6.72 11.97 -2.77
CA GLY A 59 -7.37 10.84 -3.44
C GLY A 59 -6.41 9.69 -3.72
N ASP A 60 -6.96 8.62 -4.28
CA ASP A 60 -6.23 7.49 -4.80
C ASP A 60 -6.88 6.98 -6.09
N SER A 61 -6.20 7.14 -7.20
CA SER A 61 -6.72 6.72 -8.50
C SER A 61 -6.75 5.19 -8.65
N SER A 62 -5.87 4.46 -7.94
CA SER A 62 -5.83 2.99 -7.96
C SER A 62 -7.12 2.40 -7.38
N ASP A 63 -7.63 3.03 -6.31
CA ASP A 63 -8.81 2.60 -5.57
C ASP A 63 -10.05 3.43 -5.88
N ASN A 64 -9.95 4.32 -6.88
CA ASN A 64 -11.02 5.21 -7.30
C ASN A 64 -11.52 6.11 -6.14
N ILE A 65 -10.61 6.55 -5.28
CA ILE A 65 -10.89 7.50 -4.21
C ILE A 65 -10.72 8.93 -4.76
N PRO A 66 -11.77 9.77 -4.74
CA PRO A 66 -11.74 11.05 -5.45
C PRO A 66 -10.80 12.09 -4.82
N GLY A 67 -10.71 12.15 -3.50
CA GLY A 67 -9.99 13.20 -2.80
C GLY A 67 -10.63 14.58 -2.96
N CYS A 68 -9.84 15.64 -2.75
CA CYS A 68 -10.21 17.02 -3.03
C CYS A 68 -9.72 17.43 -4.41
N PRO A 69 -10.60 17.80 -5.36
CA PRO A 69 -10.21 18.15 -6.72
C PRO A 69 -9.14 19.25 -6.79
N GLY A 70 -8.00 18.91 -7.43
CA GLY A 70 -6.86 19.82 -7.60
C GLY A 70 -6.02 20.01 -6.32
N VAL A 71 -6.16 19.11 -5.35
CA VAL A 71 -5.25 18.93 -4.22
C VAL A 71 -4.42 17.69 -4.49
N GLY A 72 -3.18 17.86 -4.91
CA GLY A 72 -2.23 16.76 -5.05
C GLY A 72 -1.41 16.57 -3.79
N GLU A 73 -0.51 15.58 -3.80
CA GLU A 73 0.32 15.15 -2.68
C GLU A 73 1.00 16.30 -1.93
N LYS A 74 1.73 17.17 -2.63
CA LYS A 74 2.44 18.31 -2.01
C LYS A 74 1.51 19.26 -1.25
N THR A 75 0.31 19.49 -1.79
CA THR A 75 -0.66 20.36 -1.14
C THR A 75 -1.32 19.65 0.04
N ALA A 76 -1.67 18.39 -0.12
CA ALA A 76 -2.22 17.55 0.94
C ALA A 76 -1.25 17.45 2.11
N LEU A 77 0.03 17.16 1.83
CA LEU A 77 1.07 17.08 2.85
C LEU A 77 1.22 18.40 3.61
N LYS A 78 1.25 19.54 2.90
CA LYS A 78 1.31 20.86 3.54
C LYS A 78 0.11 21.09 4.47
N LEU A 79 -1.10 20.73 4.03
CA LEU A 79 -2.31 20.89 4.83
C LEU A 79 -2.28 19.98 6.08
N ILE A 80 -1.83 18.74 5.95
CA ILE A 80 -1.72 17.84 7.09
C ILE A 80 -0.62 18.27 8.07
N THR A 81 0.50 18.79 7.57
CA THR A 81 1.53 19.36 8.43
C THR A 81 1.03 20.61 9.20
N GLU A 82 0.23 21.45 8.55
CA GLU A 82 -0.28 22.69 9.16
C GLU A 82 -1.44 22.44 10.13
N PHE A 83 -2.38 21.56 9.78
CA PHE A 83 -3.62 21.32 10.53
C PHE A 83 -3.62 20.01 11.33
N GLY A 84 -2.72 19.09 11.08
CA GLY A 84 -2.58 17.81 11.77
C GLY A 84 -3.58 16.74 11.34
N SER A 85 -4.78 17.10 10.91
CA SER A 85 -5.81 16.17 10.40
C SER A 85 -6.83 16.88 9.51
N ILE A 86 -7.60 16.09 8.74
CA ILE A 86 -8.72 16.59 7.92
C ILE A 86 -9.80 17.24 8.80
N GLU A 87 -10.12 16.67 9.96
CA GLU A 87 -11.12 17.24 10.85
C GLU A 87 -10.74 18.66 11.30
N ASN A 88 -9.48 18.84 11.70
CA ASN A 88 -8.99 20.15 12.11
C ASN A 88 -8.90 21.12 10.93
N LEU A 89 -8.51 20.65 9.76
CA LEU A 89 -8.53 21.44 8.53
C LEU A 89 -9.95 21.95 8.21
N LEU A 90 -10.94 21.08 8.23
CA LEU A 90 -12.33 21.43 7.91
C LEU A 90 -12.96 22.34 8.98
N ALA A 91 -12.53 22.23 10.22
CA ALA A 91 -12.95 23.13 11.31
C ALA A 91 -12.32 24.53 11.23
N ASN A 92 -11.22 24.69 10.49
CA ASN A 92 -10.43 25.93 10.43
C ASN A 92 -10.22 26.42 8.97
N THR A 93 -11.18 26.23 8.10
CA THR A 93 -11.09 26.64 6.68
C THR A 93 -10.93 28.16 6.52
N ASP A 94 -11.27 28.96 7.51
CA ASP A 94 -11.05 30.41 7.58
C ASP A 94 -9.57 30.80 7.53
N GLN A 95 -8.67 29.92 7.96
CA GLN A 95 -7.22 30.14 7.87
C GLN A 95 -6.68 29.92 6.46
N LEU A 96 -7.41 29.22 5.59
CA LEU A 96 -7.07 29.03 4.20
C LEU A 96 -7.36 30.31 3.37
N LYS A 97 -6.63 30.46 2.26
CA LYS A 97 -6.76 31.65 1.39
C LYS A 97 -7.00 31.27 -0.07
N GLY A 98 -7.66 32.15 -0.78
CA GLY A 98 -7.81 32.08 -2.23
C GLY A 98 -8.55 30.84 -2.72
N ALA A 99 -8.07 30.28 -3.83
CA ALA A 99 -8.69 29.15 -4.50
C ALA A 99 -8.68 27.87 -3.65
N LEU A 100 -7.68 27.69 -2.78
CA LEU A 100 -7.58 26.50 -1.94
C LEU A 100 -8.70 26.45 -0.90
N LYS A 101 -8.99 27.61 -0.26
CA LYS A 101 -10.12 27.72 0.68
C LYS A 101 -11.43 27.30 0.00
N LYS A 102 -11.70 27.91 -1.15
CA LYS A 102 -12.92 27.62 -1.91
C LYS A 102 -13.04 26.14 -2.26
N LYS A 103 -11.96 25.52 -2.74
CA LYS A 103 -11.95 24.08 -3.07
C LYS A 103 -12.25 23.20 -1.87
N VAL A 104 -11.61 23.44 -0.72
CA VAL A 104 -11.81 22.64 0.48
C VAL A 104 -13.24 22.79 1.01
N GLU A 105 -13.79 24.01 0.98
CA GLU A 105 -15.18 24.26 1.42
C GLU A 105 -16.21 23.66 0.47
N GLU A 106 -16.02 23.76 -0.85
CA GLU A 106 -16.92 23.20 -1.85
C GLU A 106 -16.92 21.67 -1.88
N HIS A 107 -15.78 21.02 -1.54
CA HIS A 107 -15.62 19.56 -1.61
C HIS A 107 -15.51 18.90 -0.24
N THR A 108 -16.08 19.52 0.78
CA THR A 108 -16.02 19.00 2.17
C THR A 108 -16.56 17.58 2.29
N GLU A 109 -17.67 17.27 1.61
CA GLU A 109 -18.28 15.94 1.68
C GLU A 109 -17.48 14.89 0.90
N GLU A 110 -16.90 15.24 -0.24
CA GLU A 110 -15.99 14.37 -0.99
C GLU A 110 -14.72 14.07 -0.19
N ILE A 111 -14.17 15.05 0.52
CA ILE A 111 -13.00 14.87 1.39
C ILE A 111 -13.34 13.90 2.53
N LYS A 112 -14.46 14.09 3.21
CA LYS A 112 -14.91 13.18 4.28
C LYS A 112 -15.15 11.77 3.77
N PHE A 113 -15.80 11.65 2.61
CA PHE A 113 -16.07 10.36 1.98
C PHE A 113 -14.78 9.67 1.55
N SER A 114 -13.84 10.40 0.94
CA SER A 114 -12.53 9.87 0.56
C SER A 114 -11.73 9.40 1.77
N ARG A 115 -11.75 10.15 2.86
CA ARG A 115 -11.15 9.73 4.12
C ARG A 115 -11.79 8.46 4.68
N PHE A 116 -13.12 8.37 4.63
CA PHE A 116 -13.82 7.16 5.03
C PHE A 116 -13.40 5.94 4.20
N LEU A 117 -13.30 6.08 2.86
CA LEU A 117 -12.86 5.02 1.96
C LEU A 117 -11.40 4.61 2.20
N ALA A 118 -10.51 5.57 2.44
CA ALA A 118 -9.10 5.31 2.72
C ALA A 118 -8.86 4.65 4.09
N THR A 119 -9.85 4.70 4.99
CA THR A 119 -9.71 4.14 6.35
C THR A 119 -9.94 2.64 6.35
N ILE A 120 -8.90 1.88 6.68
CA ILE A 120 -8.99 0.42 6.83
C ILE A 120 -9.91 0.09 8.02
N LYS A 121 -10.92 -0.76 7.75
CA LYS A 121 -11.84 -1.21 8.78
C LYS A 121 -11.17 -2.23 9.71
N ARG A 122 -11.09 -1.90 11.00
CA ARG A 122 -10.38 -2.70 12.02
C ARG A 122 -11.30 -3.49 12.97
N ASP A 123 -12.58 -3.24 12.90
CA ASP A 123 -13.61 -3.81 13.77
C ASP A 123 -14.51 -4.83 13.03
N VAL A 124 -13.93 -5.54 12.06
CA VAL A 124 -14.63 -6.61 11.35
C VAL A 124 -14.91 -7.75 12.36
N PRO A 125 -16.16 -8.23 12.46
CA PRO A 125 -16.52 -9.30 13.39
C PRO A 125 -16.00 -10.65 12.87
N ILE A 126 -14.77 -10.96 13.21
CA ILE A 126 -14.12 -12.25 12.92
C ILE A 126 -13.72 -12.93 14.22
N GLU A 127 -13.86 -14.24 14.29
CA GLU A 127 -13.31 -15.05 15.35
C GLU A 127 -11.87 -15.44 14.99
N LEU A 128 -10.92 -15.07 15.84
CA LEU A 128 -9.51 -15.42 15.67
C LEU A 128 -9.17 -16.60 16.58
N ASP A 129 -8.93 -17.74 15.96
CA ASP A 129 -8.36 -18.92 16.64
C ASP A 129 -6.86 -18.98 16.40
N MET A 130 -6.06 -18.63 17.42
CA MET A 130 -4.59 -18.61 17.34
C MET A 130 -4.00 -19.98 17.07
N ASP A 131 -4.61 -21.05 17.56
CA ASP A 131 -4.12 -22.42 17.35
C ASP A 131 -4.31 -22.88 15.90
N SER A 132 -5.34 -22.37 15.22
CA SER A 132 -5.56 -22.64 13.80
C SER A 132 -4.53 -21.98 12.88
N LEU A 133 -3.83 -20.94 13.37
CA LEU A 133 -2.80 -20.21 12.61
C LEU A 133 -1.42 -20.87 12.65
N LEU A 134 -1.26 -21.94 13.41
CA LEU A 134 -0.01 -22.69 13.40
C LEU A 134 0.25 -23.28 12.02
N VAL A 135 1.46 -23.03 11.51
CA VAL A 135 1.91 -23.60 10.23
C VAL A 135 1.97 -25.12 10.37
N LYS A 136 1.23 -25.81 9.51
CA LYS A 136 1.20 -27.28 9.44
C LYS A 136 1.95 -27.73 8.18
N GLU A 137 2.45 -28.96 8.23
CA GLU A 137 3.01 -29.59 7.04
C GLU A 137 1.94 -29.64 5.93
N PRO A 138 2.30 -29.32 4.70
CA PRO A 138 1.38 -29.34 3.59
C PRO A 138 0.94 -30.77 3.26
N ASP A 139 -0.33 -30.93 2.85
CA ASP A 139 -0.84 -32.18 2.31
C ASP A 139 -0.35 -32.34 0.85
N GLU A 140 0.75 -33.07 0.69
CA GLU A 140 1.41 -33.22 -0.62
C GLU A 140 0.52 -33.85 -1.69
N GLU A 141 -0.37 -34.79 -1.33
CA GLU A 141 -1.26 -35.44 -2.30
C GLU A 141 -2.30 -34.45 -2.84
N LYS A 142 -2.91 -33.68 -1.95
CA LYS A 142 -3.86 -32.61 -2.36
C LYS A 142 -3.19 -31.54 -3.18
N LEU A 143 -1.98 -31.13 -2.77
CA LEU A 143 -1.22 -30.12 -3.54
C LEU A 143 -0.84 -30.65 -4.92
N ARG A 144 -0.42 -31.89 -5.05
CA ARG A 144 -0.11 -32.52 -6.33
C ARG A 144 -1.32 -32.53 -7.26
N THR A 145 -2.46 -32.99 -6.75
CA THR A 145 -3.72 -33.04 -7.50
C THR A 145 -4.12 -31.63 -7.98
N LEU A 146 -4.05 -30.65 -7.07
CA LEU A 146 -4.38 -29.26 -7.39
C LEU A 146 -3.42 -28.65 -8.45
N PHE A 147 -2.11 -28.89 -8.32
CA PHE A 147 -1.14 -28.37 -9.26
C PHE A 147 -1.26 -29.04 -10.64
N GLU A 148 -1.65 -30.32 -10.70
CA GLU A 148 -1.94 -31.03 -11.95
C GLU A 148 -3.20 -30.45 -12.62
N GLU A 149 -4.27 -30.22 -11.87
CA GLU A 149 -5.50 -29.61 -12.35
C GLU A 149 -5.27 -28.19 -12.90
N LEU A 150 -4.45 -27.39 -12.21
CA LEU A 150 -4.13 -26.02 -12.61
C LEU A 150 -2.94 -25.92 -13.60
N GLU A 151 -2.36 -27.05 -13.99
CA GLU A 151 -1.17 -27.13 -14.88
C GLU A 151 0.06 -26.36 -14.34
N PHE A 152 0.22 -26.21 -13.03
CA PHE A 152 1.30 -25.48 -12.37
C PHE A 152 2.58 -26.31 -12.20
N ARG A 153 3.16 -26.79 -13.29
CA ARG A 153 4.31 -27.72 -13.29
C ARG A 153 5.53 -27.17 -12.52
N ASN A 154 5.96 -25.96 -12.83
CA ASN A 154 7.14 -25.34 -12.19
C ASN A 154 6.91 -25.06 -10.71
N LEU A 155 5.70 -24.70 -10.30
CA LEU A 155 5.34 -24.48 -8.91
C LEU A 155 5.31 -25.80 -8.14
N ALA A 156 4.72 -26.85 -8.72
CA ALA A 156 4.71 -28.19 -8.17
C ALA A 156 6.14 -28.71 -7.88
N ASP A 157 7.04 -28.58 -8.86
CA ASP A 157 8.43 -29.00 -8.71
C ASP A 157 9.13 -28.26 -7.57
N ARG A 158 8.92 -26.96 -7.43
CA ARG A 158 9.51 -26.14 -6.40
C ARG A 158 8.97 -26.45 -5.00
N VAL A 159 7.65 -26.60 -4.89
CA VAL A 159 6.98 -26.82 -3.59
C VAL A 159 7.12 -28.25 -3.10
N LEU A 160 6.92 -29.24 -4.00
CA LEU A 160 6.89 -30.66 -3.61
C LEU A 160 8.27 -31.32 -3.58
N LYS A 161 9.28 -30.80 -4.30
CA LYS A 161 10.63 -31.36 -4.29
C LYS A 161 11.61 -30.64 -3.38
N GLY A 162 11.16 -29.57 -2.69
CA GLY A 162 12.02 -28.70 -1.89
C GLY A 162 12.98 -27.87 -2.77
N ASP A 163 13.26 -26.65 -2.37
CA ASP A 163 14.18 -25.74 -3.07
C ASP A 163 15.60 -26.33 -3.16
N LYS A 164 15.89 -26.96 -4.28
CA LYS A 164 17.28 -26.88 -4.79
C LYS A 164 17.40 -25.50 -5.44
N PRO A 165 18.41 -24.68 -5.10
CA PRO A 165 18.56 -23.37 -5.70
C PRO A 165 18.57 -23.52 -7.22
N ALA A 166 17.57 -22.95 -7.89
CA ALA A 166 17.49 -22.94 -9.33
C ALA A 166 18.74 -22.26 -9.86
N THR A 167 19.57 -22.98 -10.59
CA THR A 167 20.58 -22.37 -11.45
C THR A 167 19.87 -21.37 -12.35
N ALA A 168 20.26 -20.10 -12.23
CA ALA A 168 19.65 -18.99 -12.96
C ALA A 168 19.56 -19.31 -14.45
N PRO A 169 18.40 -19.10 -15.12
CA PRO A 169 18.31 -19.23 -16.54
C PRO A 169 19.21 -18.19 -17.20
N THR A 170 20.21 -18.65 -17.95
CA THR A 170 21.03 -17.80 -18.82
C THR A 170 20.11 -17.01 -19.74
N LYS A 171 20.08 -15.68 -19.58
CA LYS A 171 19.41 -14.75 -20.47
C LYS A 171 19.92 -14.94 -21.89
N LYS A 172 19.08 -15.53 -22.75
CA LYS A 172 19.20 -15.30 -24.19
C LYS A 172 18.59 -13.95 -24.50
N THR A 173 19.45 -12.99 -24.78
CA THR A 173 19.07 -11.68 -25.32
C THR A 173 18.42 -11.86 -26.68
N SER A 174 17.14 -11.61 -26.79
CA SER A 174 16.50 -11.23 -28.03
C SER A 174 15.78 -9.92 -27.84
N LYS A 175 16.37 -8.85 -28.39
CA LYS A 175 15.72 -7.56 -28.57
C LYS A 175 14.44 -7.76 -29.39
N LYS A 176 13.32 -7.33 -28.85
CA LYS A 176 12.19 -6.76 -29.61
C LYS A 176 11.67 -5.61 -28.79
N GLU A 177 11.86 -4.44 -29.34
CA GLU A 177 11.16 -3.22 -28.97
C GLU A 177 9.67 -3.48 -29.25
N ASP A 178 8.83 -3.30 -28.24
CA ASP A 178 7.41 -3.09 -28.43
C ASP A 178 7.03 -1.86 -27.60
N ASP A 179 6.68 -0.83 -28.38
CA ASP A 179 6.39 0.52 -27.95
C ASP A 179 4.89 0.57 -27.61
N SER A 180 4.57 0.50 -26.32
CA SER A 180 3.22 0.83 -25.83
C SER A 180 3.32 1.42 -24.44
N PRO A 181 2.86 2.66 -24.22
CA PRO A 181 2.96 3.32 -22.93
C PRO A 181 1.85 2.82 -22.00
N THR A 182 2.16 1.96 -21.06
CA THR A 182 1.37 1.82 -19.83
C THR A 182 1.80 2.88 -18.82
N LEU A 183 1.31 4.08 -19.08
CA LEU A 183 1.30 5.14 -18.08
C LEU A 183 0.39 4.72 -16.93
N PHE A 184 0.86 4.88 -15.72
CA PHE A 184 0.10 5.09 -14.46
C PHE A 184 0.46 4.23 -13.24
N GLN A 185 1.46 3.36 -13.29
CA GLN A 185 1.87 2.64 -12.07
C GLN A 185 3.32 2.90 -11.63
N ALA A 186 4.13 3.55 -12.47
CA ALA A 186 5.54 3.83 -12.19
C ALA A 186 5.76 5.14 -11.41
N ASP A 187 4.95 6.17 -11.64
CA ASP A 187 5.26 7.53 -11.19
C ASP A 187 5.13 7.80 -9.68
N PHE A 188 4.39 6.95 -8.94
CA PHE A 188 4.27 7.12 -7.49
C PHE A 188 5.41 6.44 -6.72
N PHE A 189 6.05 5.42 -7.29
CA PHE A 189 7.15 4.72 -6.65
C PHE A 189 8.54 5.29 -6.99
N ASP A 190 8.71 5.89 -8.18
CA ASP A 190 9.98 6.44 -8.63
C ASP A 190 10.33 7.81 -8.02
N LEU A 191 9.36 8.50 -7.43
CA LEU A 191 9.60 9.78 -6.73
C LEU A 191 10.28 9.64 -5.36
N PHE A 192 10.54 8.40 -4.90
CA PHE A 192 11.10 8.11 -3.57
C PHE A 192 12.33 7.19 -3.60
N THR A 193 13.01 7.05 -4.75
CA THR A 193 14.28 6.33 -4.86
C THR A 193 15.39 7.28 -5.30
N ASP A 194 15.80 8.18 -4.40
CA ASP A 194 17.13 8.79 -4.33
C ASP A 194 17.45 9.10 -2.87
#